data_b868bb87ce29e62ea0df734778f0bbaa
#
_entry.id   b868bb87ce29e62ea0df734778f0bbaa
#
_cell.length_a   1.000
_cell.length_b   1.000
_cell.length_c   1.000
_cell.angle_alpha   90.00
_cell.angle_beta   90.00
_cell.angle_gamma   90.00
#
_symmetry.space_group_name_H-M   'P 1'
#
loop_
_entity.id
_entity.type
_entity.pdbx_description
1 polymer ?
#
loop_
_entity_poly.entity_id
_entity_poly.type
_entity_poly.pdbx_seq_one_letter_code
_entity_poly.pdbx_strand_id
1 'polypeptide(L)'
;MTGIKRFVFDTNVLVSAVLLPGGAASLAYTMALDYGVFVVSPDLMWEYETVLMRPKFDRYVSIKSRRTFLDALYDSVVWIETTSRITDCRDPKDNMILELAIDAYASAIITEDQDLLALHPYHNIPIIAPGHLANPTKPIAFSP
;
A
#
# COMPACT_ATOMS: atom_id res chain seq x y z
N MET A 1 13.84 11.98 -16.44
CA MET A 1 12.42 12.21 -16.55
C MET A 1 11.68 11.61 -15.35
N THR A 2 10.78 12.38 -14.81
CA THR A 2 9.99 11.92 -13.68
C THR A 2 8.63 11.47 -14.17
N GLY A 3 8.39 10.17 -14.18
CA GLY A 3 7.05 9.64 -14.38
C GLY A 3 6.22 9.76 -13.10
N ILE A 4 4.92 9.48 -13.22
CA ILE A 4 4.04 9.38 -12.07
C ILE A 4 4.49 8.20 -11.21
N LYS A 5 4.67 8.42 -9.92
CA LYS A 5 5.02 7.35 -8.99
C LYS A 5 3.84 6.40 -8.79
N ARG A 6 4.14 5.12 -8.60
CA ARG A 6 3.15 4.07 -8.41
C ARG A 6 3.43 3.37 -7.09
N PHE A 7 2.46 3.41 -6.19
CA PHE A 7 2.63 2.87 -4.84
C PHE A 7 1.75 1.65 -4.62
N VAL A 8 2.33 0.66 -3.95
CA VAL A 8 1.60 -0.49 -3.44
C VAL A 8 1.58 -0.38 -1.92
N PHE A 9 0.39 -0.30 -1.34
CA PHE A 9 0.23 -0.28 0.11
C PHE A 9 -0.20 -1.66 0.59
N ASP A 10 0.56 -2.19 1.55
CA ASP A 10 0.15 -3.40 2.25
C ASP A 10 -1.17 -3.13 2.99
N THR A 11 -2.00 -4.16 3.11
CA THR A 11 -3.35 -4.04 3.67
C THR A 11 -3.34 -3.36 5.05
N ASN A 12 -2.45 -3.78 5.95
CA ASN A 12 -2.45 -3.23 7.30
C ASN A 12 -2.09 -1.74 7.33
N VAL A 13 -1.23 -1.28 6.43
CA VAL A 13 -0.90 0.15 6.33
C VAL A 13 -2.12 0.94 5.85
N LEU A 14 -2.82 0.43 4.83
CA LEU A 14 -4.03 1.09 4.35
C LEU A 14 -5.09 1.18 5.44
N VAL A 15 -5.32 0.08 6.14
CA VAL A 15 -6.31 0.03 7.24
C VAL A 15 -5.93 1.03 8.34
N SER A 16 -4.65 1.06 8.73
CA SER A 16 -4.16 2.02 9.73
C SER A 16 -4.34 3.47 9.28
N ALA A 17 -4.18 3.74 7.98
CA ALA A 17 -4.37 5.09 7.44
C ALA A 17 -5.81 5.58 7.65
N VAL A 18 -6.78 4.68 7.55
CA VAL A 18 -8.20 5.00 7.76
C VAL A 18 -8.55 5.11 9.24
N LEU A 19 -8.02 4.17 10.06
CA LEU A 19 -8.42 4.07 11.47
C LEU A 19 -7.72 5.07 12.37
N LEU A 20 -6.52 5.53 12.00
CA LEU A 20 -5.67 6.38 12.84
C LEU A 20 -5.33 7.69 12.12
N PRO A 21 -6.30 8.63 12.04
CA PRO A 21 -6.04 9.94 11.41
C PRO A 21 -4.85 10.64 12.07
N GLY A 22 -3.96 11.19 11.25
CA GLY A 22 -2.75 11.86 11.74
C GLY A 22 -1.60 10.94 12.09
N GLY A 23 -1.79 9.63 12.06
CA GLY A 23 -0.72 8.66 12.27
C GLY A 23 0.21 8.55 11.06
N ALA A 24 1.30 7.79 11.22
CA ALA A 24 2.29 7.63 10.16
C ALA A 24 1.70 7.05 8.86
N ALA A 25 0.80 6.07 8.98
CA ALA A 25 0.15 5.49 7.81
C ALA A 25 -0.74 6.49 7.08
N SER A 26 -1.50 7.29 7.83
CA SER A 26 -2.36 8.34 7.27
C SER A 26 -1.53 9.41 6.54
N LEU A 27 -0.43 9.84 7.13
CA LEU A 27 0.47 10.81 6.49
C LEU A 27 1.12 10.23 5.25
N ALA A 28 1.55 8.97 5.30
CA ALA A 28 2.12 8.29 4.14
C ALA A 28 1.10 8.18 3.00
N TYR A 29 -0.15 7.88 3.32
CA TYR A 29 -1.23 7.81 2.33
C TYR A 29 -1.39 9.16 1.62
N THR A 30 -1.46 10.25 2.38
CA THR A 30 -1.57 11.61 1.82
C THR A 30 -0.36 11.95 0.94
N MET A 31 0.85 11.64 1.41
CA MET A 31 2.08 11.88 0.65
C MET A 31 2.09 11.10 -0.66
N ALA A 32 1.64 9.83 -0.62
CA ALA A 32 1.59 9.01 -1.83
C ALA A 32 0.62 9.57 -2.87
N LEU A 33 -0.51 10.12 -2.43
CA LEU A 33 -1.45 10.80 -3.33
C LEU A 33 -0.83 12.03 -3.99
N ASP A 34 0.01 12.76 -3.26
CA ASP A 34 0.69 13.94 -3.79
C ASP A 34 1.76 13.58 -4.82
N TYR A 35 2.42 12.43 -4.67
CA TYR A 35 3.50 12.00 -5.57
C TYR A 35 3.03 11.14 -6.73
N GLY A 36 1.89 10.50 -6.61
CA GLY A 36 1.50 9.57 -7.65
C GLY A 36 0.15 8.90 -7.43
N VAL A 37 0.09 7.65 -7.75
CA VAL A 37 -1.15 6.86 -7.73
C VAL A 37 -0.94 5.57 -6.96
N PHE A 38 -2.05 4.99 -6.47
CA PHE A 38 -2.04 3.64 -5.93
C PHE A 38 -2.34 2.65 -7.03
N VAL A 39 -1.56 1.57 -7.05
CA VAL A 39 -1.85 0.44 -7.93
C VAL A 39 -2.40 -0.69 -7.09
N VAL A 40 -3.41 -1.37 -7.59
CA VAL A 40 -4.03 -2.50 -6.91
C VAL A 40 -4.37 -3.59 -7.91
N SER A 41 -4.38 -4.82 -7.43
CA SER A 41 -5.00 -5.93 -8.12
C SER A 41 -6.41 -6.14 -7.57
N PRO A 42 -7.28 -6.86 -8.29
CA PRO A 42 -8.59 -7.23 -7.73
C PRO A 42 -8.47 -7.96 -6.40
N ASP A 43 -7.49 -8.87 -6.26
CA ASP A 43 -7.27 -9.62 -5.03
C ASP A 43 -6.87 -8.71 -3.86
N LEU A 44 -6.01 -7.74 -4.10
CA LEU A 44 -5.58 -6.81 -3.06
C LEU A 44 -6.74 -5.90 -2.63
N MET A 45 -7.52 -5.40 -3.58
CA MET A 45 -8.69 -4.58 -3.26
C MET A 45 -9.70 -5.36 -2.41
N TRP A 46 -9.92 -6.63 -2.75
CA TRP A 46 -10.80 -7.50 -1.98
C TRP A 46 -10.30 -7.66 -0.54
N GLU A 47 -8.99 -7.82 -0.37
CA GLU A 47 -8.39 -7.91 0.95
C GLU A 47 -8.55 -6.60 1.74
N TYR A 48 -8.31 -5.45 1.11
CA TYR A 48 -8.55 -4.15 1.72
C TYR A 48 -9.98 -4.06 2.27
N GLU A 49 -10.94 -4.37 1.42
CA GLU A 49 -12.35 -4.30 1.79
C GLU A 49 -12.68 -5.27 2.93
N THR A 50 -12.25 -6.52 2.80
CA THR A 50 -12.53 -7.56 3.79
C THR A 50 -11.97 -7.19 5.17
N VAL A 51 -10.73 -6.70 5.22
CA VAL A 51 -10.09 -6.36 6.49
C VAL A 51 -10.65 -5.07 7.07
N LEU A 52 -10.80 -4.03 6.24
CA LEU A 52 -11.26 -2.72 6.71
C LEU A 52 -12.69 -2.77 7.26
N MET A 53 -13.53 -3.63 6.68
CA MET A 53 -14.94 -3.73 7.08
C MET A 53 -15.18 -4.70 8.24
N ARG A 54 -14.15 -5.22 8.89
CA ARG A 54 -14.32 -6.10 10.05
C ARG A 54 -15.07 -5.39 11.17
N PRO A 55 -16.06 -6.06 11.81
CA PRO A 55 -16.87 -5.43 12.86
C PRO A 55 -16.08 -4.88 14.04
N LYS A 56 -14.89 -5.41 14.33
CA LYS A 56 -14.05 -4.90 15.41
C LYS A 56 -13.65 -3.43 15.24
N PHE A 57 -13.75 -2.90 14.02
CA PHE A 57 -13.40 -1.50 13.74
C PHE A 57 -14.58 -0.54 13.82
N ASP A 58 -15.81 -1.06 14.02
CA ASP A 58 -17.01 -0.21 14.08
C ASP A 58 -16.93 0.85 15.17
N ARG A 59 -16.25 0.53 16.26
CA ARG A 59 -16.08 1.44 17.41
C ARG A 59 -15.12 2.61 17.11
N TYR A 60 -14.30 2.51 16.09
CA TYR A 60 -13.29 3.52 15.77
C TYR A 60 -13.71 4.42 14.61
N VAL A 61 -14.28 3.84 13.58
CA VAL A 61 -14.72 4.56 12.39
C VAL A 61 -16.03 3.92 11.93
N SER A 62 -17.04 4.75 11.62
CA SER A 62 -18.34 4.24 11.22
C SER A 62 -18.24 3.40 9.94
N ILE A 63 -19.16 2.46 9.81
CA ILE A 63 -19.28 1.65 8.59
C ILE A 63 -19.44 2.56 7.36
N LYS A 64 -20.26 3.59 7.49
CA LYS A 64 -20.51 4.56 6.41
C LYS A 64 -19.22 5.25 5.97
N SER A 65 -18.41 5.72 6.91
CA SER A 65 -17.14 6.40 6.59
C SER A 65 -16.16 5.48 5.91
N ARG A 66 -16.05 4.24 6.39
CA ARG A 66 -15.18 3.23 5.77
C ARG A 66 -15.64 2.89 4.36
N ARG A 67 -16.95 2.75 4.17
CA ARG A 67 -17.51 2.49 2.85
C ARG A 67 -17.27 3.64 1.89
N THR A 68 -17.45 4.88 2.36
CA THR A 68 -17.15 6.07 1.55
C THR A 68 -15.69 6.12 1.12
N PHE A 69 -14.77 5.79 2.04
CA PHE A 69 -13.34 5.72 1.72
C PHE A 69 -13.07 4.66 0.64
N LEU A 70 -13.62 3.46 0.80
CA LEU A 70 -13.42 2.37 -0.16
C LEU A 70 -13.98 2.72 -1.54
N ASP A 71 -15.14 3.36 -1.60
CA ASP A 71 -15.73 3.76 -2.88
C ASP A 71 -14.84 4.78 -3.60
N ALA A 72 -14.30 5.75 -2.86
CA ALA A 72 -13.38 6.73 -3.44
C ALA A 72 -12.07 6.08 -3.88
N LEU A 73 -11.55 5.15 -3.10
CA LEU A 73 -10.33 4.40 -3.44
C LEU A 73 -10.56 3.60 -4.72
N TYR A 74 -11.68 2.88 -4.78
CA TYR A 74 -12.04 2.05 -5.93
C TYR A 74 -12.03 2.84 -7.24
N ASP A 75 -12.51 4.09 -7.20
CA ASP A 75 -12.60 4.95 -8.37
C ASP A 75 -11.27 5.61 -8.75
N SER A 76 -10.30 5.66 -7.82
CA SER A 76 -9.06 6.41 -8.02
C SER A 76 -7.83 5.57 -8.29
N VAL A 77 -7.88 4.26 -8.03
CA VAL A 77 -6.71 3.39 -8.20
C VAL A 77 -6.46 3.04 -9.65
N VAL A 78 -5.22 2.65 -9.94
CA VAL A 78 -4.85 2.03 -11.21
C VAL A 78 -4.93 0.51 -11.02
N TRP A 79 -5.80 -0.11 -11.78
CA TRP A 79 -6.03 -1.56 -11.72
C TRP A 79 -4.98 -2.30 -12.51
N ILE A 80 -4.36 -3.28 -11.88
CA ILE A 80 -3.34 -4.14 -12.49
C ILE A 80 -3.77 -5.59 -12.33
N GLU A 81 -3.79 -6.31 -13.43
CA GLU A 81 -3.99 -7.75 -13.38
C GLU A 81 -2.63 -8.42 -13.27
N THR A 82 -2.43 -9.20 -12.21
CA THR A 82 -1.12 -9.80 -11.95
C THR A 82 -0.95 -11.10 -12.72
N THR A 83 0.22 -11.27 -13.32
CA THR A 83 0.60 -12.48 -14.04
C THR A 83 1.83 -13.16 -13.43
N SER A 84 2.64 -12.41 -12.71
CA SER A 84 3.83 -12.94 -12.04
C SER A 84 3.46 -13.93 -10.94
N ARG A 85 4.36 -14.90 -10.70
CA ARG A 85 4.22 -15.85 -9.59
C ARG A 85 5.51 -15.81 -8.79
N ILE A 86 5.40 -15.41 -7.52
CA ILE A 86 6.54 -15.18 -6.65
C ILE A 86 6.39 -16.00 -5.40
N THR A 87 7.51 -16.56 -4.91
CA THR A 87 7.54 -17.37 -3.69
C THR A 87 8.64 -16.89 -2.73
N ASP A 88 9.14 -15.69 -2.95
CA ASP A 88 10.32 -15.18 -2.23
C ASP A 88 10.02 -14.74 -0.80
N CYS A 89 8.78 -14.37 -0.51
CA CYS A 89 8.42 -13.96 0.84
C CYS A 89 8.13 -15.16 1.72
N ARG A 90 8.56 -15.08 2.97
CA ARG A 90 8.36 -16.13 3.95
C ARG A 90 6.88 -16.41 4.20
N ASP A 91 6.05 -15.38 4.27
CA ASP A 91 4.60 -15.53 4.36
C ASP A 91 4.02 -15.53 2.94
N PRO A 92 3.38 -16.64 2.50
CA PRO A 92 2.84 -16.73 1.15
C PRO A 92 1.83 -15.62 0.79
N LYS A 93 1.11 -15.07 1.76
CA LYS A 93 0.17 -13.98 1.52
C LYS A 93 0.85 -12.73 1.03
N ASP A 94 2.08 -12.49 1.47
CA ASP A 94 2.83 -11.30 1.10
C ASP A 94 3.38 -11.38 -0.32
N ASN A 95 3.45 -12.57 -0.91
CA ASN A 95 3.88 -12.71 -2.29
C ASN A 95 2.93 -12.01 -3.27
N MET A 96 1.65 -11.89 -2.92
CA MET A 96 0.69 -11.13 -3.70
C MET A 96 1.11 -9.66 -3.85
N ILE A 97 1.67 -9.07 -2.79
CA ILE A 97 2.18 -7.70 -2.80
C ILE A 97 3.37 -7.58 -3.75
N LEU A 98 4.29 -8.54 -3.68
CA LEU A 98 5.47 -8.56 -4.55
C LEU A 98 5.09 -8.74 -6.02
N GLU A 99 4.17 -9.65 -6.30
CA GLU A 99 3.68 -9.90 -7.65
C GLU A 99 3.08 -8.64 -8.26
N LEU A 100 2.23 -7.96 -7.50
CA LEU A 100 1.63 -6.71 -7.94
C LEU A 100 2.69 -5.63 -8.20
N ALA A 101 3.64 -5.49 -7.29
CA ALA A 101 4.68 -4.47 -7.42
C ALA A 101 5.52 -4.67 -8.69
N ILE A 102 5.87 -5.91 -8.99
CA ILE A 102 6.62 -6.24 -10.21
C ILE A 102 5.79 -5.92 -11.46
N ASP A 103 4.56 -6.41 -11.50
CA ASP A 103 3.71 -6.25 -12.70
C ASP A 103 3.28 -4.80 -12.93
N ALA A 104 3.19 -4.02 -11.86
CA ALA A 104 2.81 -2.60 -11.93
C ALA A 104 4.01 -1.68 -12.15
N TYR A 105 5.23 -2.18 -12.11
CA TYR A 105 6.45 -1.36 -12.10
C TYR A 105 6.39 -0.33 -10.97
N ALA A 106 6.11 -0.81 -9.75
CA ALA A 106 5.91 0.05 -8.60
C ALA A 106 7.16 0.87 -8.27
N SER A 107 6.93 2.10 -7.81
CA SER A 107 7.99 2.97 -7.31
C SER A 107 8.40 2.61 -5.90
N ALA A 108 7.46 2.08 -5.10
CA ALA A 108 7.71 1.61 -3.75
C ALA A 108 6.56 0.75 -3.25
N ILE A 109 6.90 -0.12 -2.31
CA ILE A 109 5.94 -0.88 -1.48
C ILE A 109 5.98 -0.27 -0.09
N ILE A 110 4.81 0.06 0.46
CA ILE A 110 4.68 0.65 1.79
C ILE A 110 4.10 -0.41 2.73
N THR A 111 4.89 -0.81 3.71
CA THR A 111 4.52 -1.90 4.63
C THR A 111 5.19 -1.72 5.99
N GLU A 112 4.60 -2.33 7.02
CA GLU A 112 5.24 -2.48 8.33
C GLU A 112 5.60 -3.95 8.62
N ASP A 113 5.32 -4.83 7.68
CA ASP A 113 5.59 -6.26 7.82
C ASP A 113 7.08 -6.54 7.70
N GLN A 114 7.66 -7.16 8.73
CA GLN A 114 9.10 -7.42 8.78
C GLN A 114 9.56 -8.40 7.71
N ASP A 115 8.73 -9.35 7.31
CA ASP A 115 9.07 -10.30 6.27
C ASP A 115 9.20 -9.62 4.90
N LEU A 116 8.34 -8.62 4.63
CA LEU A 116 8.46 -7.81 3.42
C LEU A 116 9.64 -6.83 3.51
N LEU A 117 9.76 -6.13 4.62
CA LEU A 117 10.85 -5.16 4.80
C LEU A 117 12.24 -5.82 4.67
N ALA A 118 12.36 -7.07 5.08
CA ALA A 118 13.61 -7.82 4.96
C ALA A 118 14.05 -8.05 3.51
N LEU A 119 13.14 -7.92 2.55
CA LEU A 119 13.43 -8.10 1.14
C LEU A 119 13.83 -6.81 0.43
N HIS A 120 13.86 -5.68 1.15
CA HIS A 120 14.22 -4.38 0.57
C HIS A 120 15.68 -4.30 0.11
N PRO A 121 15.98 -3.77 -1.10
CA PRO A 121 15.05 -3.51 -2.19
C PRO A 121 14.73 -4.81 -2.94
N TYR A 122 13.53 -4.90 -3.45
CA TYR A 122 13.11 -6.09 -4.20
C TYR A 122 13.06 -5.75 -5.68
N HIS A 123 13.96 -6.34 -6.49
CA HIS A 123 14.10 -6.04 -7.92
C HIS A 123 14.14 -4.51 -8.16
N ASN A 124 14.95 -3.82 -7.37
CA ASN A 124 15.11 -2.36 -7.38
C ASN A 124 13.87 -1.58 -6.94
N ILE A 125 12.86 -2.25 -6.39
CA ILE A 125 11.69 -1.57 -5.82
C ILE A 125 11.94 -1.39 -4.32
N PRO A 126 11.97 -0.14 -3.83
CA PRO A 126 12.08 0.10 -2.40
C PRO A 126 10.90 -0.48 -1.63
N ILE A 127 11.19 -1.09 -0.49
CA ILE A 127 10.17 -1.54 0.46
C ILE A 127 10.41 -0.74 1.73
N ILE A 128 9.46 0.13 2.08
CA ILE A 128 9.67 1.11 3.14
C ILE A 128 8.49 1.16 4.10
N ALA A 129 8.79 1.48 5.35
CA ALA A 129 7.76 1.70 6.35
C ALA A 129 7.06 3.04 6.11
N PRO A 130 5.78 3.17 6.51
CA PRO A 130 5.05 4.42 6.31
C PRO A 130 5.73 5.64 6.95
N GLY A 131 6.40 5.46 8.07
CA GLY A 131 7.13 6.57 8.70
C GLY A 131 8.23 7.15 7.84
N HIS A 132 8.86 6.35 7.00
CA HIS A 132 9.90 6.82 6.08
C HIS A 132 9.29 7.66 4.96
N LEU A 133 8.15 7.26 4.43
CA LEU A 133 7.48 8.04 3.39
C LEU A 133 6.93 9.34 3.94
N ALA A 134 6.41 9.33 5.16
CA ALA A 134 5.79 10.48 5.79
C ALA A 134 6.78 11.49 6.35
N ASN A 135 8.07 11.14 6.48
CA ASN A 135 9.08 12.02 7.08
C ASN A 135 9.83 12.80 6.00
N PRO A 136 9.52 14.09 5.81
CA PRO A 136 10.15 14.89 4.76
C PRO A 136 11.61 15.21 5.02
N THR A 137 12.13 14.97 6.24
CA THR A 137 13.54 15.24 6.58
C THR A 137 14.46 14.09 6.20
N LYS A 138 13.91 12.93 5.86
CA LYS A 138 14.68 11.77 5.42
C LYS A 138 14.32 11.47 3.96
N PRO A 139 15.17 11.88 3.03
CA PRO A 139 14.89 11.62 1.62
C PRO A 139 14.77 10.11 1.37
N ILE A 140 13.75 9.76 0.62
CA ILE A 140 13.54 8.38 0.18
C ILE A 140 14.12 8.28 -1.22
N ALA A 141 15.11 7.38 -1.37
CA ALA A 141 15.65 7.12 -2.69
C ALA A 141 14.72 6.17 -3.43
N PHE A 142 13.82 6.74 -4.21
CA PHE A 142 13.11 5.94 -5.20
C PHE A 142 14.08 5.66 -6.33
N SER A 143 14.09 4.41 -6.78
CA SER A 143 14.92 4.07 -7.94
C SER A 143 14.52 4.91 -9.14
N PRO A 144 15.49 5.48 -9.84
CA PRO A 144 15.21 6.27 -11.03
C PRO A 144 14.55 5.45 -12.13
#